data_fb55dc968b44e013761171a927b25fc3
#
_entry.id   fb55dc968b44e013761171a927b25fc3
#
_cell.length_a   1.000
_cell.length_b   1.000
_cell.length_c   1.000
_cell.angle_alpha   90.00
_cell.angle_beta   90.00
_cell.angle_gamma   90.00
#
_symmetry.space_group_name_H-M   'P 1'
#
loop_
_entity.id
_entity.type
_entity.pdbx_description
1 polymer ?
#
loop_
_entity_poly.entity_id
_entity_poly.type
_entity_poly.pdbx_seq_one_letter_code
_entity_poly.pdbx_strand_id
1 'polypeptide(L)'
;MHPYAGIAFDDPLATYTYLINELNQLDFAFVELMKRSPMFPLLPHYPQGDEIEIFGKLVSHTLVAGTAYTRESGEAELQKGIASLIAYGSLFLANPDLPRRFEQNAALNAPDRPTLFGGGEHGYIDYPFLPA
;
A
#
# COMPACT_ATOMS: atom_id res chain seq x y z
N MET A 1 -4.22 -0.35 8.96
CA MET A 1 -4.51 -0.45 10.42
C MET A 1 -3.99 -1.77 10.95
N HIS A 2 -3.08 -1.77 11.90
CA HIS A 2 -2.63 -2.98 12.59
C HIS A 2 -2.02 -2.60 13.95
N PRO A 3 -2.03 -3.51 14.95
CA PRO A 3 -1.53 -3.21 16.29
C PRO A 3 0.00 -3.23 16.41
N TYR A 4 0.73 -3.05 15.32
CA TYR A 4 2.19 -3.07 15.33
C TYR A 4 2.74 -1.81 16.03
N ALA A 5 3.82 -1.97 16.77
CA ALA A 5 4.47 -0.89 17.51
C ALA A 5 3.56 -0.14 18.50
N GLY A 6 2.53 -0.81 19.05
CA GLY A 6 1.61 -0.20 20.01
C GLY A 6 0.58 0.76 19.40
N ILE A 7 0.46 0.82 18.07
CA ILE A 7 -0.57 1.60 17.40
C ILE A 7 -1.88 0.82 17.45
N ALA A 8 -2.66 1.05 18.47
CA ALA A 8 -4.00 0.48 18.63
C ALA A 8 -4.98 1.59 18.99
N PHE A 9 -6.17 1.53 18.44
CA PHE A 9 -7.26 2.47 18.72
C PHE A 9 -8.49 1.69 19.19
N ASP A 10 -9.18 2.23 20.17
CA ASP A 10 -10.45 1.65 20.65
C ASP A 10 -11.54 1.78 19.59
N ASP A 11 -11.55 2.90 18.85
CA ASP A 11 -12.46 3.13 17.73
C ASP A 11 -11.66 3.64 16.51
N PRO A 12 -11.13 2.73 15.68
CA PRO A 12 -10.41 3.10 14.47
C PRO A 12 -11.28 3.81 13.44
N LEU A 13 -12.58 3.47 13.37
CA LEU A 13 -13.48 4.08 12.40
C LEU A 13 -13.65 5.57 12.68
N ALA A 14 -13.99 5.93 13.91
CA ALA A 14 -14.14 7.33 14.30
C ALA A 14 -12.81 8.09 14.20
N THR A 15 -11.70 7.48 14.65
CA THR A 15 -10.38 8.11 14.64
C THR A 15 -9.92 8.44 13.23
N TYR A 16 -9.97 7.48 12.30
CA TYR A 16 -9.53 7.72 10.92
C TYR A 16 -10.50 8.61 10.13
N THR A 17 -11.81 8.51 10.40
CA THR A 17 -12.79 9.41 9.80
C THR A 17 -12.51 10.86 10.22
N TYR A 18 -12.28 11.10 11.51
CA TYR A 18 -11.92 12.44 12.00
C TYR A 18 -10.62 12.93 11.34
N LEU A 19 -9.56 12.11 11.35
CA LEU A 19 -8.29 12.48 10.76
C LEU A 19 -8.42 12.85 9.27
N ILE A 20 -9.14 12.03 8.48
CA ILE A 20 -9.31 12.29 7.05
C ILE A 20 -10.10 13.59 6.83
N ASN A 21 -11.13 13.85 7.62
CA ASN A 21 -11.90 15.09 7.52
C ASN A 21 -11.04 16.32 7.83
N GLU A 22 -10.15 16.26 8.82
CA GLU A 22 -9.19 17.34 9.09
C GLU A 22 -8.16 17.49 7.97
N LEU A 23 -7.64 16.39 7.46
CA LEU A 23 -6.71 16.40 6.31
C LEU A 23 -7.35 17.00 5.06
N ASN A 24 -8.63 16.77 4.83
CA ASN A 24 -9.35 17.34 3.68
C ASN A 24 -9.45 18.88 3.69
N GLN A 25 -9.19 19.52 4.85
CA GLN A 25 -9.13 20.99 4.97
C GLN A 25 -7.78 21.58 4.56
N LEU A 26 -6.78 20.73 4.36
CA LEU A 26 -5.41 21.13 4.02
C LEU A 26 -5.15 20.89 2.54
N ASP A 27 -4.17 21.60 1.98
CA ASP A 27 -3.78 21.44 0.56
C ASP A 27 -2.62 20.46 0.43
N PHE A 28 -2.92 19.23 -0.03
CA PHE A 28 -1.94 18.18 -0.29
C PHE A 28 -1.98 17.74 -1.74
N ALA A 29 -0.86 17.26 -2.24
CA ALA A 29 -0.80 16.62 -3.54
C ALA A 29 -1.54 15.28 -3.56
N PHE A 30 -1.44 14.49 -2.51
CA PHE A 30 -2.10 13.18 -2.38
C PHE A 30 -2.17 12.72 -0.92
N VAL A 31 -3.01 11.75 -0.66
CA VAL A 31 -3.06 10.98 0.59
C VAL A 31 -2.74 9.53 0.25
N GLU A 32 -1.78 8.93 0.95
CA GLU A 32 -1.53 7.49 0.85
C GLU A 32 -2.28 6.76 1.97
N LEU A 33 -3.11 5.80 1.59
CA LEU A 33 -3.87 4.96 2.50
C LEU A 33 -3.42 3.51 2.37
N MET A 34 -2.87 2.98 3.45
CA MET A 34 -2.41 1.59 3.50
C MET A 34 -3.49 0.68 4.07
N LYS A 35 -3.82 -0.39 3.35
CA LYS A 35 -4.66 -1.47 3.87
C LYS A 35 -3.94 -2.21 5.00
N ARG A 36 -4.73 -2.89 5.82
CA ARG A 36 -4.19 -3.88 6.76
C ARG A 36 -3.43 -4.96 5.98
N SER A 37 -2.22 -5.25 6.43
CA SER A 37 -1.48 -6.37 5.85
C SER A 37 -2.17 -7.70 6.19
N PRO A 38 -2.27 -8.64 5.22
CA PRO A 38 -2.82 -9.98 5.46
C PRO A 38 -2.09 -10.77 6.56
N MET A 39 -0.88 -10.35 6.93
CA MET A 39 -0.11 -10.97 8.02
C MET A 39 -0.68 -10.69 9.42
N PHE A 40 -1.55 -9.69 9.56
CA PHE A 40 -2.13 -9.31 10.85
C PHE A 40 -3.61 -9.68 10.93
N PRO A 41 -4.07 -10.20 12.07
CA PRO A 41 -5.48 -10.52 12.24
C PRO A 41 -6.34 -9.26 12.21
N LEU A 42 -7.54 -9.39 11.68
CA LEU A 42 -8.55 -8.35 11.79
C LEU A 42 -9.19 -8.45 13.19
N LEU A 43 -9.08 -7.37 13.96
CA LEU A 43 -9.66 -7.31 15.30
C LEU A 43 -11.17 -7.06 15.22
N PRO A 44 -12.00 -7.62 16.14
CA PRO A 44 -13.46 -7.50 16.06
C PRO A 44 -14.00 -6.06 16.09
N HIS A 45 -13.30 -5.15 16.77
CA HIS A 45 -13.67 -3.73 16.87
C HIS A 45 -13.14 -2.86 15.72
N TYR A 46 -12.38 -3.47 14.79
CA TYR A 46 -11.91 -2.77 13.58
C TYR A 46 -12.98 -2.85 12.49
N PRO A 47 -13.06 -1.86 11.60
CA PRO A 47 -13.96 -1.90 10.45
C PRO A 47 -13.78 -3.19 9.67
N GLN A 48 -14.88 -3.90 9.41
CA GLN A 48 -14.89 -5.13 8.64
C GLN A 48 -15.06 -4.80 7.17
N GLY A 49 -14.09 -5.13 6.33
CA GLY A 49 -14.13 -4.89 4.90
C GLY A 49 -12.83 -4.31 4.34
N ASP A 50 -12.90 -3.77 3.13
CA ASP A 50 -11.75 -3.15 2.46
C ASP A 50 -11.56 -1.72 2.97
N GLU A 51 -10.42 -1.43 3.56
CA GLU A 51 -10.10 -0.12 4.13
C GLU A 51 -10.07 0.99 3.06
N ILE A 52 -9.72 0.67 1.82
CA ILE A 52 -9.76 1.65 0.72
C ILE A 52 -11.21 2.03 0.40
N GLU A 53 -12.13 1.07 0.44
CA GLU A 53 -13.54 1.37 0.22
C GLU A 53 -14.18 2.12 1.38
N ILE A 54 -13.76 1.82 2.62
CA ILE A 54 -14.31 2.46 3.83
C ILE A 54 -13.80 3.89 3.97
N PHE A 55 -12.49 4.08 3.90
CA PHE A 55 -11.84 5.35 4.21
C PHE A 55 -11.50 6.16 2.94
N GLY A 56 -11.16 5.47 1.83
CA GLY A 56 -10.78 6.16 0.59
C GLY A 56 -11.89 7.04 0.02
N LYS A 57 -13.14 6.64 0.19
CA LYS A 57 -14.31 7.44 -0.22
C LYS A 57 -14.47 8.76 0.55
N LEU A 58 -13.81 8.88 1.70
CA LEU A 58 -13.82 10.11 2.50
C LEU A 58 -12.72 11.09 2.08
N VAL A 59 -11.70 10.61 1.36
CA VAL A 59 -10.55 11.42 0.92
C VAL A 59 -10.95 12.29 -0.26
N SER A 60 -10.77 13.60 -0.16
CA SER A 60 -11.03 14.57 -1.24
C SER A 60 -9.86 14.81 -2.18
N HIS A 61 -8.68 14.29 -1.84
CA HIS A 61 -7.45 14.43 -2.61
C HIS A 61 -7.19 13.21 -3.49
N THR A 62 -6.16 13.28 -4.34
CA THR A 62 -5.65 12.09 -5.03
C THR A 62 -5.31 11.01 -4.02
N LEU A 63 -5.91 9.83 -4.16
CA LEU A 63 -5.68 8.70 -3.26
C LEU A 63 -4.68 7.73 -3.88
N VAL A 64 -3.65 7.40 -3.10
CA VAL A 64 -2.72 6.31 -3.36
C VAL A 64 -3.07 5.15 -2.46
N ALA A 65 -3.38 3.97 -3.01
CA ALA A 65 -3.67 2.78 -2.23
C ALA A 65 -2.41 1.92 -2.08
N GLY A 66 -2.10 1.51 -0.86
CA GLY A 66 -0.91 0.71 -0.54
C GLY A 66 -1.24 -0.61 0.16
N THR A 67 -0.24 -1.46 0.25
CA THR A 67 -0.16 -2.77 0.90
C THR A 67 -0.68 -3.95 0.07
N ALA A 68 0.23 -4.90 -0.17
CA ALA A 68 -0.03 -6.26 -0.67
C ALA A 68 -0.74 -6.34 -2.05
N TYR A 69 -0.60 -5.32 -2.88
CA TYR A 69 -1.09 -5.39 -4.25
C TYR A 69 -0.16 -6.20 -5.15
N THR A 70 -0.76 -7.00 -6.03
CA THR A 70 -0.14 -7.54 -7.24
C THR A 70 -0.48 -6.63 -8.42
N ARG A 71 0.05 -6.92 -9.62
CA ARG A 71 -0.36 -6.23 -10.85
C ARG A 71 -1.87 -6.30 -11.04
N GLU A 72 -2.43 -7.50 -10.96
CA GLU A 72 -3.87 -7.76 -11.22
C GLU A 72 -4.75 -7.11 -10.15
N SER A 73 -4.40 -7.26 -8.87
CA SER A 73 -5.19 -6.67 -7.79
C SER A 73 -5.05 -5.15 -7.73
N GLY A 74 -3.90 -4.60 -8.14
CA GLY A 74 -3.70 -3.16 -8.28
C GLY A 74 -4.56 -2.58 -9.39
N GLU A 75 -4.58 -3.21 -10.56
CA GLU A 75 -5.45 -2.82 -11.67
C GLU A 75 -6.93 -2.90 -11.26
N ALA A 76 -7.35 -4.00 -10.62
CA ALA A 76 -8.72 -4.13 -10.12
C ALA A 76 -9.09 -3.04 -9.10
N GLU A 77 -8.14 -2.60 -8.26
CA GLU A 77 -8.37 -1.49 -7.32
C GLU A 77 -8.58 -0.17 -8.05
N LEU A 78 -7.75 0.13 -9.05
CA LEU A 78 -7.90 1.34 -9.87
C LEU A 78 -9.24 1.38 -10.61
N GLN A 79 -9.73 0.23 -11.09
CA GLN A 79 -11.01 0.10 -11.77
C GLN A 79 -12.23 0.44 -10.88
N LYS A 80 -12.08 0.36 -9.54
CA LYS A 80 -13.12 0.81 -8.60
C LYS A 80 -13.29 2.33 -8.60
N GLY A 81 -12.32 3.10 -9.08
CA GLY A 81 -12.37 4.55 -9.20
C GLY A 81 -12.26 5.30 -7.86
N ILE A 82 -11.83 4.63 -6.76
CA ILE A 82 -11.60 5.23 -5.45
C ILE A 82 -10.14 5.68 -5.34
N ALA A 83 -9.19 4.79 -5.63
CA ALA A 83 -7.78 5.13 -5.71
C ALA A 83 -7.39 5.50 -7.14
N SER A 84 -6.48 6.46 -7.27
CA SER A 84 -5.91 6.90 -8.56
C SER A 84 -4.54 6.28 -8.82
N LEU A 85 -3.84 5.83 -7.78
CA LEU A 85 -2.49 5.29 -7.83
C LEU A 85 -2.36 4.10 -6.87
N ILE A 86 -1.41 3.20 -7.18
CA ILE A 86 -1.06 2.08 -6.31
C ILE A 86 0.41 2.20 -5.87
N ALA A 87 0.65 2.09 -4.57
CA ALA A 87 1.99 2.03 -4.01
C ALA A 87 2.48 0.57 -3.91
N TYR A 88 3.65 0.32 -4.48
CA TYR A 88 4.34 -0.97 -4.42
C TYR A 88 5.66 -0.80 -3.65
N GLY A 89 5.76 -1.35 -2.44
CA GLY A 89 6.98 -1.30 -1.63
C GLY A 89 7.96 -2.41 -2.01
N SER A 90 7.83 -3.57 -1.36
CA SER A 90 8.77 -4.68 -1.52
C SER A 90 8.89 -5.21 -2.96
N LEU A 91 7.78 -5.17 -3.73
CA LEU A 91 7.84 -5.54 -5.15
C LEU A 91 8.68 -4.56 -5.96
N PHE A 92 8.56 -3.25 -5.72
CA PHE A 92 9.35 -2.26 -6.44
C PHE A 92 10.81 -2.29 -6.03
N LEU A 93 11.09 -2.55 -4.74
CA LEU A 93 12.46 -2.75 -4.27
C LEU A 93 13.16 -3.90 -5.00
N ALA A 94 12.48 -5.06 -5.10
CA ALA A 94 13.04 -6.24 -5.77
C ALA A 94 13.03 -6.14 -7.31
N ASN A 95 12.29 -5.20 -7.88
CA ASN A 95 12.16 -5.03 -9.32
C ASN A 95 12.28 -3.54 -9.67
N PRO A 96 13.52 -3.02 -9.86
CA PRO A 96 13.73 -1.60 -10.16
C PRO A 96 13.03 -1.13 -11.43
N ASP A 97 12.71 -2.06 -12.32
CA ASP A 97 11.96 -1.88 -13.57
C ASP A 97 10.51 -2.43 -13.49
N LEU A 98 9.92 -2.39 -12.31
CA LEU A 98 8.58 -2.97 -12.06
C LEU A 98 7.51 -2.55 -13.09
N PRO A 99 7.39 -1.28 -13.50
CA PRO A 99 6.42 -0.90 -14.52
C PRO A 99 6.62 -1.64 -15.85
N ARG A 100 7.88 -1.76 -16.31
CA ARG A 100 8.21 -2.52 -17.53
C ARG A 100 7.87 -4.00 -17.40
N ARG A 101 8.15 -4.59 -16.23
CA ARG A 101 7.77 -5.99 -15.95
C ARG A 101 6.26 -6.18 -15.97
N PHE A 102 5.51 -5.25 -15.41
CA PHE A 102 4.05 -5.28 -15.45
C PHE A 102 3.51 -5.13 -16.87
N GLU A 103 4.04 -4.20 -17.66
CA GLU A 103 3.66 -3.99 -19.06
C GLU A 103 3.88 -5.26 -19.89
N GLN A 104 5.03 -5.90 -19.73
CA GLN A 104 5.43 -7.08 -20.49
C GLN A 104 4.91 -8.40 -19.90
N ASN A 105 4.20 -8.35 -18.77
CA ASN A 105 3.81 -9.53 -18.00
C ASN A 105 5.03 -10.46 -17.71
N ALA A 106 6.17 -9.86 -17.41
CA ALA A 106 7.42 -10.57 -17.18
C ALA A 106 7.51 -11.12 -15.75
N ALA A 107 8.38 -12.11 -15.56
CA ALA A 107 8.64 -12.66 -14.23
C ALA A 107 9.21 -11.62 -13.28
N LEU A 108 8.76 -11.64 -12.03
CA LEU A 108 9.23 -10.74 -10.98
C LEU A 108 10.34 -11.40 -10.15
N ASN A 109 11.33 -10.59 -9.74
CA ASN A 109 12.26 -10.99 -8.70
C ASN A 109 11.51 -11.07 -7.36
N ALA A 110 11.81 -12.09 -6.57
CA ALA A 110 11.28 -12.20 -5.22
C ALA A 110 12.08 -11.29 -4.25
N PRO A 111 11.42 -10.49 -3.39
CA PRO A 111 12.14 -9.74 -2.38
C PRO A 111 12.79 -10.65 -1.34
N ASP A 112 14.06 -10.40 -1.03
CA ASP A 112 14.76 -11.07 0.06
C ASP A 112 14.37 -10.39 1.39
N ARG A 113 13.46 -11.01 2.13
CA ARG A 113 12.89 -10.43 3.33
C ARG A 113 13.91 -10.11 4.44
N PRO A 114 14.93 -10.95 4.72
CA PRO A 114 15.97 -10.64 5.68
C PRO A 114 16.75 -9.35 5.41
N THR A 115 16.86 -8.93 4.14
CA THR A 115 17.65 -7.78 3.74
C THR A 115 16.84 -6.47 3.60
N LEU A 116 15.50 -6.53 3.69
CA LEU A 116 14.62 -5.35 3.50
C LEU A 116 14.91 -4.18 4.44
N PHE A 117 15.39 -4.48 5.67
CA PHE A 117 15.64 -3.49 6.70
C PHE A 117 16.99 -3.72 7.38
N GLY A 118 18.07 -3.24 6.80
CA GLY A 118 19.39 -3.28 7.44
C GLY A 118 20.42 -4.22 6.83
N GLY A 119 20.16 -4.75 5.62
CA GLY A 119 21.10 -5.63 4.89
C GLY A 119 22.25 -4.91 4.16
N GLY A 120 22.32 -3.59 4.22
CA GLY A 120 23.28 -2.80 3.44
C GLY A 120 22.88 -2.75 1.96
N GLU A 121 23.84 -2.88 1.06
CA GLU A 121 23.59 -2.84 -0.40
C GLU A 121 22.91 -4.09 -0.91
N HIS A 122 23.26 -5.25 -0.34
CA HIS A 122 22.72 -6.55 -0.73
C HIS A 122 21.22 -6.65 -0.44
N GLY A 123 20.46 -7.03 -1.47
CA GLY A 123 18.99 -7.12 -1.39
C GLY A 123 18.28 -5.77 -1.33
N TYR A 124 19.01 -4.67 -1.62
CA TYR A 124 18.45 -3.32 -1.64
C TYR A 124 18.68 -2.60 -2.98
N ILE A 125 19.91 -2.66 -3.54
CA ILE A 125 20.26 -2.00 -4.80
C ILE A 125 20.83 -2.95 -5.86
N ASP A 126 20.92 -4.23 -5.59
CA ASP A 126 21.56 -5.24 -6.43
C ASP A 126 20.58 -6.16 -7.21
N TYR A 127 19.28 -5.88 -7.15
CA TYR A 127 18.30 -6.65 -7.91
C TYR A 127 18.44 -6.44 -9.41
N PRO A 128 18.37 -7.54 -10.21
CA PRO A 128 18.56 -7.48 -11.65
C PRO A 128 17.36 -6.83 -12.37
N PHE A 129 17.68 -6.04 -13.38
CA PHE A 129 16.72 -5.58 -14.39
C PHE A 129 16.37 -6.72 -15.36
N LEU A 130 15.27 -6.56 -16.10
CA LEU A 130 15.01 -7.38 -17.27
C LEU A 130 16.14 -7.18 -18.30
N PRO A 131 16.55 -8.23 -18.98
CA PRO A 131 17.42 -8.10 -20.15
C PRO A 131 16.84 -7.13 -21.18
N ALA A 132 17.74 -6.46 -21.91
CA ALA A 132 17.37 -5.54 -22.98
C ALA A 132 16.67 -6.25 -24.12
#